data_0537b90dde51fe312f6633b555e564ff
#
_entry.id   0537b90dde51fe312f6633b555e564ff
#
_cell.length_a   1.000
_cell.length_b   1.000
_cell.length_c   1.000
_cell.angle_alpha   90.00
_cell.angle_beta   90.00
_cell.angle_gamma   90.00
#
_symmetry.space_group_name_H-M   'P 1'
#
loop_
_entity.id
_entity.type
_entity.pdbx_description
1 polymer ?
#
loop_
_entity_poly.entity_id
_entity_poly.type
_entity_poly.pdbx_seq_one_letter_code
_entity_poly.pdbx_strand_id
1 'polypeptide(L)'
;MAEPEKRIALLIDADNAPAAKIDVILAEVARHGVANVRRAYGDWKNPHLKQWEAALHEYAIRPIQQFAYSKGKNASDMAMVIDAMDLLYARNLDGFAIISSDADFTPLVMRLLTDGLKVYGFGEKKTPEPFVNACSKFTYVEALGQSTSAGPTATTAPKSAKDLRSDTRLVQMLRSAVDAAAGDDGWAHLGSVGSQVSNQASFDSRNYGYRKLSDLIEATGLFEVKRDNQIVLIRVKPKARQPGTSKAAKPA
;
A
#
# COMPACT_ATOMS: atom_id res chain seq x y z
N MET A 1 -10.71 23.24 -15.70
CA MET A 1 -11.07 23.35 -14.26
C MET A 1 -10.21 22.33 -13.51
N ALA A 2 -9.59 22.70 -12.40
CA ALA A 2 -8.87 21.71 -11.57
C ALA A 2 -9.88 20.68 -11.03
N GLU A 3 -9.52 19.40 -11.04
CA GLU A 3 -10.34 18.39 -10.37
C GLU A 3 -10.47 18.74 -8.88
N PRO A 4 -11.67 18.59 -8.29
CA PRO A 4 -11.83 18.85 -6.86
C PRO A 4 -10.91 17.92 -6.05
N GLU A 5 -10.27 18.48 -5.03
CA GLU A 5 -9.41 17.71 -4.14
C GLU A 5 -10.22 16.64 -3.41
N LYS A 6 -9.74 15.40 -3.46
CA LYS A 6 -10.38 14.25 -2.79
C LYS A 6 -10.34 14.43 -1.28
N ARG A 7 -11.45 14.17 -0.64
CA ARG A 7 -11.64 14.30 0.82
C ARG A 7 -11.43 12.94 1.49
N ILE A 8 -10.48 12.88 2.42
CA ILE A 8 -10.08 11.63 3.10
C ILE A 8 -10.34 11.76 4.60
N ALA A 9 -10.89 10.69 5.19
CA ALA A 9 -10.88 10.50 6.64
C ALA A 9 -9.65 9.69 7.05
N LEU A 10 -8.82 10.26 7.90
CA LEU A 10 -7.67 9.60 8.53
C LEU A 10 -8.10 9.09 9.91
N LEU A 11 -8.12 7.77 10.07
CA LEU A 11 -8.48 7.07 11.29
C LEU A 11 -7.27 6.27 11.80
N ILE A 12 -6.89 6.51 13.03
CA ILE A 12 -5.65 6.01 13.63
C ILE A 12 -5.99 5.13 14.82
N ASP A 13 -5.64 3.88 14.76
CA ASP A 13 -5.60 2.97 15.89
C ASP A 13 -4.32 3.27 16.69
N ALA A 14 -4.42 4.13 17.71
CA ALA A 14 -3.27 4.64 18.45
C ALA A 14 -2.58 3.57 19.30
N ASP A 15 -3.29 2.52 19.68
CA ASP A 15 -2.75 1.39 20.45
C ASP A 15 -1.78 0.54 19.59
N ASN A 16 -2.01 0.49 18.26
CA ASN A 16 -1.26 -0.34 17.31
C ASN A 16 -0.52 0.45 16.22
N ALA A 17 -0.44 1.78 16.34
CA ALA A 17 0.23 2.63 15.37
C ALA A 17 1.39 3.42 15.99
N PRO A 18 2.55 3.55 15.29
CA PRO A 18 3.69 4.30 15.80
C PRO A 18 3.51 5.81 15.62
N ALA A 19 3.37 6.56 16.72
CA ALA A 19 3.26 8.04 16.70
C ALA A 19 4.43 8.72 15.96
N ALA A 20 5.64 8.16 16.06
CA ALA A 20 6.85 8.69 15.41
C ALA A 20 6.83 8.64 13.87
N LYS A 21 5.79 8.04 13.25
CA LYS A 21 5.65 7.93 11.80
C LYS A 21 4.50 8.75 11.23
N ILE A 22 3.82 9.51 12.07
CA ILE A 22 2.60 10.23 11.65
C ILE A 22 2.89 11.31 10.60
N ASP A 23 4.02 11.97 10.67
CA ASP A 23 4.47 12.99 9.73
C ASP A 23 4.59 12.43 8.30
N VAL A 24 5.29 11.32 8.15
CA VAL A 24 5.49 10.66 6.85
C VAL A 24 4.21 10.00 6.33
N ILE A 25 3.34 9.53 7.22
CA ILE A 25 2.02 9.00 6.84
C ILE A 25 1.12 10.13 6.32
N LEU A 26 1.06 11.28 7.02
CA LEU A 26 0.31 12.45 6.56
C LEU A 26 0.80 12.95 5.21
N ALA A 27 2.12 12.99 5.01
CA ALA A 27 2.72 13.36 3.73
C ALA A 27 2.33 12.36 2.61
N GLU A 28 2.18 11.07 2.93
CA GLU A 28 1.71 10.09 1.96
C GLU A 28 0.21 10.22 1.68
N VAL A 29 -0.61 10.42 2.71
CA VAL A 29 -2.06 10.65 2.55
C VAL A 29 -2.32 11.89 1.67
N ALA A 30 -1.54 12.96 1.83
CA ALA A 30 -1.64 14.17 1.03
C ALA A 30 -1.44 13.94 -0.49
N ARG A 31 -0.81 12.84 -0.89
CA ARG A 31 -0.70 12.45 -2.31
C ARG A 31 -2.00 11.89 -2.90
N HIS A 32 -2.90 11.50 -2.03
CA HIS A 32 -4.17 10.88 -2.41
C HIS A 32 -5.36 11.83 -2.25
N GLY A 33 -5.21 12.88 -1.43
CA GLY A 33 -6.23 13.88 -1.17
C GLY A 33 -5.97 14.62 0.15
N VAL A 34 -6.94 15.39 0.59
CA VAL A 34 -6.87 16.19 1.82
C VAL A 34 -7.48 15.40 2.97
N ALA A 35 -6.73 15.21 4.06
CA ALA A 35 -7.23 14.61 5.29
C ALA A 35 -8.09 15.62 6.08
N ASN A 36 -9.37 15.74 5.69
CA ASN A 36 -10.34 16.67 6.33
C ASN A 36 -10.77 16.21 7.73
N VAL A 37 -10.81 14.91 7.94
CA VAL A 37 -11.07 14.29 9.24
C VAL A 37 -9.80 13.59 9.69
N ARG A 38 -9.33 13.89 10.91
CA ARG A 38 -8.15 13.27 11.52
C ARG A 38 -8.52 12.88 12.94
N ARG A 39 -8.63 11.58 13.20
CA ARG A 39 -9.02 11.03 14.51
C ARG A 39 -8.10 9.91 14.93
N ALA A 40 -7.73 9.89 16.22
CA ALA A 40 -6.96 8.80 16.81
C ALA A 40 -7.74 8.20 17.98
N TYR A 41 -7.84 6.89 18.02
CA TYR A 41 -8.64 6.12 18.95
C TYR A 41 -7.71 5.39 19.92
N GLY A 42 -8.04 5.43 21.21
CA GLY A 42 -7.26 4.75 22.24
C GLY A 42 -7.73 5.09 23.64
N ASP A 43 -7.21 4.38 24.62
CA ASP A 43 -7.37 4.76 26.03
C ASP A 43 -6.26 5.74 26.44
N TRP A 44 -6.51 7.03 26.27
CA TRP A 44 -5.55 8.12 26.54
C TRP A 44 -5.10 8.22 27.99
N LYS A 45 -5.69 7.46 28.91
CA LYS A 45 -5.17 7.26 30.26
C LYS A 45 -4.01 6.27 30.32
N ASN A 46 -3.81 5.49 29.24
CA ASN A 46 -2.72 4.53 29.14
C ASN A 46 -1.39 5.29 28.95
N PRO A 47 -0.40 5.12 29.85
CA PRO A 47 0.90 5.79 29.73
C PRO A 47 1.65 5.49 28.42
N HIS A 48 1.38 4.36 27.78
CA HIS A 48 1.99 3.98 26.51
C HIS A 48 1.60 4.91 25.35
N LEU A 49 0.44 5.59 25.45
CA LEU A 49 -0.02 6.56 24.44
C LEU A 49 0.54 7.97 24.65
N LYS A 50 1.34 8.20 25.70
CA LYS A 50 1.93 9.51 25.97
C LYS A 50 2.75 10.07 24.81
N GLN A 51 3.37 9.20 24.02
CA GLN A 51 4.12 9.59 22.83
C GLN A 51 3.25 10.26 21.74
N TRP A 52 1.92 10.08 21.78
CA TRP A 52 0.99 10.72 20.86
C TRP A 52 0.65 12.17 21.25
N GLU A 53 0.88 12.59 22.48
CA GLU A 53 0.45 13.90 23.01
C GLU A 53 0.92 15.06 22.11
N ALA A 54 2.22 15.09 21.79
CA ALA A 54 2.80 16.12 20.93
C ALA A 54 2.23 16.03 19.50
N ALA A 55 2.15 14.84 18.94
CA ALA A 55 1.67 14.60 17.58
C ALA A 55 0.18 14.97 17.40
N LEU A 56 -0.67 14.72 18.40
CA LEU A 56 -2.08 15.11 18.36
C LEU A 56 -2.25 16.62 18.16
N HIS A 57 -1.48 17.41 18.90
CA HIS A 57 -1.50 18.87 18.78
C HIS A 57 -0.86 19.35 17.48
N GLU A 58 0.36 18.88 17.19
CA GLU A 58 1.13 19.32 16.02
C GLU A 58 0.40 19.09 14.71
N TYR A 59 -0.26 17.93 14.57
CA TYR A 59 -0.92 17.54 13.32
C TYR A 59 -2.44 17.73 13.33
N ALA A 60 -2.98 18.43 14.33
CA ALA A 60 -4.42 18.68 14.51
C ALA A 60 -5.24 17.38 14.43
N ILE A 61 -4.81 16.35 15.15
CA ILE A 61 -5.49 15.04 15.23
C ILE A 61 -6.38 15.07 16.47
N ARG A 62 -7.67 14.78 16.29
CA ARG A 62 -8.63 14.70 17.38
C ARG A 62 -8.50 13.37 18.14
N PRO A 63 -8.14 13.37 19.42
CA PRO A 63 -8.18 12.16 20.23
C PRO A 63 -9.63 11.76 20.53
N ILE A 64 -9.94 10.49 20.34
CA ILE A 64 -11.21 9.87 20.73
C ILE A 64 -10.90 8.94 21.90
N GLN A 65 -11.39 9.31 23.10
CA GLN A 65 -11.21 8.50 24.30
C GLN A 65 -12.18 7.32 24.29
N GLN A 66 -11.65 6.14 24.47
CA GLN A 66 -12.45 4.96 24.71
C GLN A 66 -11.93 4.25 25.96
N PHE A 67 -12.78 4.14 26.97
CA PHE A 67 -12.46 3.38 28.18
C PHE A 67 -12.67 1.89 27.92
N ALA A 68 -11.72 1.07 28.31
CA ALA A 68 -11.91 -0.36 28.31
C ALA A 68 -12.85 -0.77 29.45
N TYR A 69 -14.08 -1.20 29.11
CA TYR A 69 -15.05 -1.72 30.09
C TYR A 69 -14.65 -3.07 30.67
N SER A 70 -13.72 -3.76 30.02
CA SER A 70 -13.14 -5.03 30.50
C SER A 70 -11.73 -5.18 29.94
N LYS A 71 -10.81 -5.76 30.71
CA LYS A 71 -9.41 -5.97 30.30
C LYS A 71 -9.34 -6.85 29.02
N GLY A 72 -8.52 -6.43 28.07
CA GLY A 72 -8.23 -7.20 26.84
C GLY A 72 -9.33 -7.22 25.80
N LYS A 73 -10.26 -6.25 25.79
CA LYS A 73 -11.27 -6.11 24.75
C LYS A 73 -11.01 -4.89 23.86
N ASN A 74 -11.29 -5.03 22.58
CA ASN A 74 -11.06 -4.08 21.47
C ASN A 74 -12.06 -2.90 21.52
N ALA A 75 -12.11 -2.16 22.65
CA ALA A 75 -13.09 -1.07 22.81
C ALA A 75 -12.75 0.13 21.91
N SER A 76 -11.47 0.44 21.72
CA SER A 76 -10.98 1.46 20.80
C SER A 76 -11.30 1.11 19.34
N ASP A 77 -11.13 -0.17 18.98
CA ASP A 77 -11.39 -0.66 17.62
C ASP A 77 -12.86 -0.55 17.27
N MET A 78 -13.75 -0.94 18.19
CA MET A 78 -15.21 -0.79 18.02
C MET A 78 -15.62 0.66 17.88
N ALA A 79 -15.03 1.57 18.65
CA ALA A 79 -15.29 3.00 18.53
C ALA A 79 -14.84 3.55 17.17
N MET A 80 -13.68 3.10 16.67
CA MET A 80 -13.18 3.46 15.36
C MET A 80 -14.08 2.92 14.24
N VAL A 81 -14.58 1.68 14.36
CA VAL A 81 -15.50 1.08 13.37
C VAL A 81 -16.83 1.84 13.33
N ILE A 82 -17.43 2.16 14.48
CA ILE A 82 -18.70 2.90 14.55
C ILE A 82 -18.53 4.27 13.90
N ASP A 83 -17.49 5.01 14.29
CA ASP A 83 -17.21 6.33 13.77
C ASP A 83 -16.90 6.33 12.26
N ALA A 84 -16.20 5.30 11.77
CA ALA A 84 -15.99 5.11 10.34
C ALA A 84 -17.31 4.91 9.58
N MET A 85 -18.25 4.16 10.15
CA MET A 85 -19.58 3.95 9.56
C MET A 85 -20.41 5.23 9.56
N ASP A 86 -20.37 6.03 10.63
CA ASP A 86 -21.03 7.34 10.69
C ASP A 86 -20.47 8.29 9.62
N LEU A 87 -19.17 8.33 9.46
CA LEU A 87 -18.48 9.11 8.41
C LEU A 87 -18.84 8.64 6.99
N LEU A 88 -18.95 7.33 6.79
CA LEU A 88 -19.39 6.73 5.53
C LEU A 88 -20.80 7.21 5.15
N TYR A 89 -21.73 7.13 6.08
CA TYR A 89 -23.14 7.53 5.83
C TYR A 89 -23.30 9.05 5.66
N ALA A 90 -22.41 9.86 6.20
CA ALA A 90 -22.39 11.31 5.95
C ALA A 90 -22.11 11.66 4.48
N ARG A 91 -21.63 10.73 3.65
CA ARG A 91 -21.39 10.82 2.19
C ARG A 91 -20.58 12.04 1.75
N ASN A 92 -19.64 12.45 2.58
CA ASN A 92 -18.81 13.63 2.34
C ASN A 92 -17.34 13.31 2.11
N LEU A 93 -17.01 12.04 1.80
CA LEU A 93 -15.65 11.56 1.67
C LEU A 93 -15.47 10.78 0.36
N ASP A 94 -14.26 10.83 -0.19
CA ASP A 94 -13.83 10.08 -1.36
C ASP A 94 -12.97 8.88 -0.99
N GLY A 95 -12.52 8.82 0.28
CA GLY A 95 -11.71 7.71 0.76
C GLY A 95 -11.41 7.77 2.26
N PHE A 96 -10.83 6.68 2.73
CA PHE A 96 -10.34 6.51 4.09
C PHE A 96 -8.85 6.17 4.10
N ALA A 97 -8.12 6.73 5.03
CA ALA A 97 -6.78 6.29 5.41
C ALA A 97 -6.86 5.62 6.79
N ILE A 98 -6.54 4.34 6.87
CA ILE A 98 -6.61 3.55 8.10
C ILE A 98 -5.18 3.20 8.53
N ILE A 99 -4.80 3.63 9.73
CA ILE A 99 -3.50 3.32 10.32
C ILE A 99 -3.72 2.28 11.40
N SER A 100 -3.43 1.03 11.10
CA SER A 100 -3.42 -0.10 12.03
C SER A 100 -2.67 -1.29 11.43
N SER A 101 -2.19 -2.19 12.29
CA SER A 101 -1.64 -3.48 11.90
C SER A 101 -2.57 -4.64 12.27
N ASP A 102 -3.81 -4.35 12.67
CA ASP A 102 -4.79 -5.34 13.11
C ASP A 102 -5.68 -5.80 11.95
N ALA A 103 -5.75 -7.11 11.75
CA ALA A 103 -6.60 -7.74 10.73
C ALA A 103 -8.10 -7.65 11.06
N ASP A 104 -8.47 -7.36 12.29
CA ASP A 104 -9.88 -7.24 12.70
C ASP A 104 -10.58 -6.05 12.00
N PHE A 105 -9.83 -5.10 11.44
CA PHE A 105 -10.36 -4.04 10.58
C PHE A 105 -10.65 -4.48 9.13
N THR A 106 -10.31 -5.72 8.73
CA THR A 106 -10.59 -6.20 7.36
C THR A 106 -12.06 -6.09 6.97
N PRO A 107 -13.05 -6.44 7.82
CA PRO A 107 -14.47 -6.27 7.48
C PRO A 107 -14.85 -4.80 7.26
N LEU A 108 -14.30 -3.87 8.04
CA LEU A 108 -14.52 -2.44 7.84
C LEU A 108 -14.00 -2.00 6.46
N VAL A 109 -12.78 -2.38 6.10
CA VAL A 109 -12.20 -2.06 4.78
C VAL A 109 -13.09 -2.57 3.66
N MET A 110 -13.53 -3.83 3.73
CA MET A 110 -14.43 -4.42 2.73
C MET A 110 -15.76 -3.65 2.62
N ARG A 111 -16.30 -3.20 3.76
CA ARG A 111 -17.55 -2.42 3.78
C ARG A 111 -17.37 -1.05 3.11
N LEU A 112 -16.27 -0.34 3.39
CA LEU A 112 -15.96 0.95 2.78
C LEU A 112 -15.77 0.84 1.25
N LEU A 113 -15.10 -0.21 0.79
CA LEU A 113 -14.91 -0.50 -0.62
C LEU A 113 -16.22 -0.81 -1.35
N THR A 114 -17.17 -1.49 -0.68
CA THR A 114 -18.49 -1.81 -1.24
C THR A 114 -19.27 -0.54 -1.58
N ASP A 115 -19.07 0.55 -0.85
CA ASP A 115 -19.65 1.86 -1.15
C ASP A 115 -18.85 2.68 -2.18
N GLY A 116 -17.83 2.07 -2.80
CA GLY A 116 -17.03 2.69 -3.87
C GLY A 116 -15.92 3.61 -3.38
N LEU A 117 -15.68 3.71 -2.07
CA LEU A 117 -14.63 4.55 -1.52
C LEU A 117 -13.27 3.88 -1.63
N LYS A 118 -12.21 4.67 -1.74
CA LYS A 118 -10.83 4.16 -1.68
C LYS A 118 -10.38 4.00 -0.25
N VAL A 119 -9.66 2.90 0.05
CA VAL A 119 -9.08 2.68 1.37
C VAL A 119 -7.56 2.56 1.25
N TYR A 120 -6.86 3.46 1.92
CA TYR A 120 -5.41 3.52 2.01
C TYR A 120 -4.99 2.98 3.38
N GLY A 121 -4.41 1.77 3.41
CA GLY A 121 -3.94 1.14 4.64
C GLY A 121 -2.49 1.51 4.94
N PHE A 122 -2.20 1.73 6.22
CA PHE A 122 -0.85 1.94 6.73
C PHE A 122 -0.65 1.07 7.96
N GLY A 123 0.38 0.25 7.97
CA GLY A 123 0.70 -0.62 9.09
C GLY A 123 2.13 -1.12 9.03
N GLU A 124 2.54 -1.83 10.06
CA GLU A 124 3.87 -2.43 10.14
C GLU A 124 3.97 -3.69 9.26
N LYS A 125 5.20 -4.15 8.99
CA LYS A 125 5.47 -5.37 8.21
C LYS A 125 4.82 -6.64 8.78
N LYS A 126 4.51 -6.66 10.08
CA LYS A 126 3.81 -7.75 10.73
C LYS A 126 2.32 -7.83 10.40
N THR A 127 1.76 -6.80 9.72
CA THR A 127 0.34 -6.75 9.37
C THR A 127 -0.09 -7.96 8.56
N PRO A 128 -1.15 -8.68 8.96
CA PRO A 128 -1.62 -9.87 8.25
C PRO A 128 -2.06 -9.57 6.82
N GLU A 129 -1.75 -10.50 5.91
CA GLU A 129 -2.06 -10.38 4.48
C GLU A 129 -3.54 -10.09 4.17
N PRO A 130 -4.54 -10.66 4.88
CA PRO A 130 -5.94 -10.35 4.61
C PRO A 130 -6.25 -8.86 4.67
N PHE A 131 -5.73 -8.14 5.67
CA PHE A 131 -5.91 -6.71 5.80
C PHE A 131 -5.16 -5.92 4.71
N VAL A 132 -3.89 -6.29 4.46
CA VAL A 132 -3.08 -5.71 3.37
C VAL A 132 -3.78 -5.82 2.03
N ASN A 133 -4.30 -7.02 1.72
CA ASN A 133 -4.93 -7.33 0.45
C ASN A 133 -6.32 -6.71 0.28
N ALA A 134 -7.03 -6.47 1.37
CA ALA A 134 -8.33 -5.81 1.33
C ALA A 134 -8.23 -4.32 0.95
N CYS A 135 -7.16 -3.62 1.31
CA CYS A 135 -6.99 -2.20 1.03
C CYS A 135 -6.90 -1.92 -0.49
N SER A 136 -7.39 -0.75 -0.94
CA SER A 136 -7.12 -0.28 -2.31
C SER A 136 -5.61 -0.11 -2.55
N LYS A 137 -4.91 0.35 -1.50
CA LYS A 137 -3.45 0.44 -1.46
C LYS A 137 -3.00 0.27 -0.02
N PHE A 138 -2.00 -0.55 0.22
CA PHE A 138 -1.38 -0.70 1.53
C PHE A 138 0.10 -0.33 1.46
N THR A 139 0.56 0.50 2.39
CA THR A 139 1.96 0.92 2.48
C THR A 139 2.49 0.59 3.87
N TYR A 140 3.56 -0.18 3.93
CA TYR A 140 4.24 -0.43 5.19
C TYR A 140 4.92 0.83 5.70
N VAL A 141 4.70 1.15 6.98
CA VAL A 141 5.24 2.38 7.61
C VAL A 141 6.77 2.42 7.60
N GLU A 142 7.43 1.27 7.56
CA GLU A 142 8.88 1.15 7.42
C GLU A 142 9.37 1.56 6.02
N ALA A 143 8.50 1.54 5.02
CA ALA A 143 8.83 1.98 3.66
C ALA A 143 8.68 3.51 3.48
N LEU A 144 8.13 4.21 4.49
CA LEU A 144 7.93 5.66 4.48
C LEU A 144 9.11 6.41 5.12
N GLY A 145 9.32 7.65 4.72
CA GLY A 145 10.32 8.56 5.32
C GLY A 145 11.76 8.30 4.88
N GLN A 146 11.97 7.51 3.85
CA GLN A 146 13.30 7.32 3.27
C GLN A 146 13.64 8.49 2.34
N SER A 147 14.09 9.60 2.92
CA SER A 147 14.67 10.70 2.15
C SER A 147 16.09 10.34 1.70
N THR A 148 16.49 10.92 0.57
CA THR A 148 17.73 10.77 -0.18
C THR A 148 19.00 11.30 0.53
N SER A 149 19.14 11.10 1.84
CA SER A 149 20.41 11.38 2.52
C SER A 149 21.05 10.07 2.96
N ALA A 150 22.18 9.77 2.35
CA ALA A 150 23.01 8.62 2.61
C ALA A 150 23.37 8.49 4.09
N GLY A 151 22.88 7.43 4.73
CA GLY A 151 23.33 6.95 6.03
C GLY A 151 22.88 5.51 6.22
N PRO A 152 23.75 4.59 6.68
CA PRO A 152 23.44 3.17 6.73
C PRO A 152 22.74 2.81 8.04
N THR A 153 21.43 3.13 8.17
CA THR A 153 20.66 2.63 9.32
C THR A 153 19.23 2.30 8.91
N ALA A 154 18.89 1.01 9.04
CA ALA A 154 17.56 0.39 9.03
C ALA A 154 16.69 0.65 7.78
N THR A 155 17.21 0.35 6.63
CA THR A 155 16.48 0.29 5.37
C THR A 155 15.93 -1.11 5.14
N THR A 156 14.70 -1.22 4.65
CA THR A 156 14.30 -2.43 3.92
C THR A 156 15.17 -2.46 2.67
N ALA A 157 16.25 -3.24 2.68
CA ALA A 157 17.10 -3.43 1.51
C ALA A 157 16.19 -3.89 0.35
N PRO A 158 16.40 -3.40 -0.89
CA PRO A 158 15.65 -3.84 -2.04
C PRO A 158 15.67 -5.38 -2.12
N LYS A 159 14.53 -6.01 -2.30
CA LYS A 159 14.47 -7.46 -2.52
C LYS A 159 15.33 -7.84 -3.72
N SER A 160 16.12 -8.90 -3.59
CA SER A 160 16.95 -9.35 -4.69
C SER A 160 16.12 -9.82 -5.89
N ALA A 161 16.70 -9.82 -7.09
CA ALA A 161 16.05 -10.34 -8.29
C ALA A 161 15.56 -11.79 -8.11
N LYS A 162 16.27 -12.60 -7.32
CA LYS A 162 15.86 -13.97 -6.99
C LYS A 162 14.59 -13.98 -6.13
N ASP A 163 14.54 -13.16 -5.09
CA ASP A 163 13.38 -13.07 -4.20
C ASP A 163 12.14 -12.54 -4.93
N LEU A 164 12.32 -11.52 -5.78
CA LEU A 164 11.24 -10.99 -6.62
C LEU A 164 10.67 -12.03 -7.58
N ARG A 165 11.54 -12.86 -8.18
CA ARG A 165 11.11 -13.94 -9.10
C ARG A 165 10.46 -15.12 -8.37
N SER A 166 10.81 -15.35 -7.12
CA SER A 166 10.18 -16.39 -6.29
C SER A 166 8.79 -16.00 -5.79
N ASP A 167 8.48 -14.69 -5.75
CA ASP A 167 7.16 -14.18 -5.42
C ASP A 167 6.21 -14.39 -6.61
N THR A 168 5.61 -15.56 -6.64
CA THR A 168 4.71 -15.99 -7.74
C THR A 168 3.55 -15.02 -7.94
N ARG A 169 3.01 -14.46 -6.85
CA ARG A 169 1.90 -13.50 -6.90
C ARG A 169 2.34 -12.19 -7.58
N LEU A 170 3.47 -11.64 -7.16
CA LEU A 170 4.05 -10.44 -7.79
C LEU A 170 4.29 -10.67 -9.29
N VAL A 171 4.93 -11.79 -9.64
CA VAL A 171 5.28 -12.11 -11.04
C VAL A 171 4.03 -12.26 -11.89
N GLN A 172 3.01 -12.97 -11.42
CA GLN A 172 1.74 -13.15 -12.13
C GLN A 172 1.02 -11.83 -12.32
N MET A 173 0.91 -11.02 -11.26
CA MET A 173 0.28 -9.70 -11.30
C MET A 173 0.96 -8.78 -12.31
N LEU A 174 2.29 -8.67 -12.29
CA LEU A 174 3.04 -7.83 -13.22
C LEU A 174 2.88 -8.31 -14.67
N ARG A 175 2.94 -9.63 -14.91
CA ARG A 175 2.73 -10.18 -16.26
C ARG A 175 1.33 -9.92 -16.78
N SER A 176 0.31 -10.21 -15.97
CA SER A 176 -1.09 -9.95 -16.33
C SER A 176 -1.34 -8.48 -16.64
N ALA A 177 -0.74 -7.57 -15.83
CA ALA A 177 -0.88 -6.14 -16.06
C ALA A 177 -0.17 -5.65 -17.34
N VAL A 178 0.99 -6.21 -17.64
CA VAL A 178 1.71 -5.90 -18.91
C VAL A 178 0.93 -6.45 -20.10
N ASP A 179 0.48 -7.70 -20.05
CA ASP A 179 -0.29 -8.32 -21.13
C ASP A 179 -1.61 -7.57 -21.39
N ALA A 180 -2.31 -7.14 -20.32
CA ALA A 180 -3.57 -6.40 -20.45
C ALA A 180 -3.38 -4.96 -20.98
N ALA A 181 -2.19 -4.38 -20.83
CA ALA A 181 -1.88 -3.02 -21.27
C ALA A 181 -1.07 -2.98 -22.59
N ALA A 182 -0.68 -4.14 -23.11
CA ALA A 182 0.14 -4.24 -24.31
C ALA A 182 -0.67 -3.89 -25.58
N GLY A 183 -0.03 -3.15 -26.48
CA GLY A 183 -0.51 -2.95 -27.85
C GLY A 183 -0.21 -4.15 -28.76
N ASP A 184 -0.57 -4.01 -30.06
CA ASP A 184 -0.36 -5.04 -31.07
C ASP A 184 1.13 -5.40 -31.28
N ASP A 185 2.03 -4.49 -30.93
CA ASP A 185 3.49 -4.67 -30.97
C ASP A 185 4.06 -5.37 -29.73
N GLY A 186 3.19 -5.72 -28.75
CA GLY A 186 3.52 -6.37 -27.50
C GLY A 186 4.17 -5.43 -26.46
N TRP A 187 4.20 -4.13 -26.69
CA TRP A 187 4.70 -3.13 -25.73
C TRP A 187 3.55 -2.47 -24.97
N ALA A 188 3.73 -2.31 -23.68
CA ALA A 188 2.80 -1.63 -22.78
C ALA A 188 3.40 -0.34 -22.23
N HIS A 189 2.61 0.73 -22.14
CA HIS A 189 3.01 1.95 -21.43
C HIS A 189 3.07 1.71 -19.92
N LEU A 190 4.15 2.14 -19.26
CA LEU A 190 4.31 1.98 -17.81
C LEU A 190 3.14 2.56 -17.02
N GLY A 191 2.58 3.70 -17.44
CA GLY A 191 1.41 4.31 -16.79
C GLY A 191 0.19 3.39 -16.83
N SER A 192 -0.09 2.79 -17.98
CA SER A 192 -1.18 1.83 -18.14
C SER A 192 -0.97 0.57 -17.31
N VAL A 193 0.28 0.04 -17.28
CA VAL A 193 0.65 -1.09 -16.41
C VAL A 193 0.42 -0.73 -14.95
N GLY A 194 0.83 0.47 -14.51
CA GLY A 194 0.60 0.93 -13.14
C GLY A 194 -0.88 0.99 -12.78
N SER A 195 -1.73 1.49 -13.69
CA SER A 195 -3.19 1.50 -13.50
C SER A 195 -3.76 0.08 -13.38
N GLN A 196 -3.34 -0.85 -14.25
CA GLN A 196 -3.78 -2.24 -14.21
C GLN A 196 -3.38 -2.93 -12.89
N VAL A 197 -2.13 -2.74 -12.44
CA VAL A 197 -1.66 -3.27 -11.15
C VAL A 197 -2.50 -2.73 -9.99
N SER A 198 -2.75 -1.42 -9.97
CA SER A 198 -3.54 -0.77 -8.90
C SER A 198 -5.01 -1.21 -8.88
N ASN A 199 -5.56 -1.62 -10.03
CA ASN A 199 -6.93 -2.10 -10.13
C ASN A 199 -7.08 -3.59 -9.76
N GLN A 200 -6.00 -4.37 -9.88
CA GLN A 200 -6.03 -5.82 -9.60
C GLN A 200 -5.78 -6.16 -8.13
N ALA A 201 -4.94 -5.38 -7.45
CA ALA A 201 -4.54 -5.69 -6.07
C ALA A 201 -4.04 -4.47 -5.32
N SER A 202 -4.04 -4.57 -3.99
CA SER A 202 -3.29 -3.64 -3.12
C SER A 202 -1.80 -3.77 -3.43
N PHE A 203 -1.21 -2.72 -4.02
CA PHE A 203 0.17 -2.75 -4.46
C PHE A 203 0.90 -1.43 -4.19
N ASP A 204 2.13 -1.54 -3.69
CA ASP A 204 3.09 -0.45 -3.61
C ASP A 204 4.51 -0.99 -3.83
N SER A 205 5.24 -0.47 -4.83
CA SER A 205 6.62 -0.88 -5.14
C SER A 205 7.57 -0.67 -3.96
N ARG A 206 7.27 0.28 -3.08
CA ARG A 206 8.06 0.57 -1.88
C ARG A 206 8.04 -0.57 -0.86
N ASN A 207 6.98 -1.37 -0.84
CA ASN A 207 6.89 -2.57 0.00
C ASN A 207 7.92 -3.66 -0.40
N TYR A 208 8.48 -3.53 -1.59
CA TYR A 208 9.57 -4.37 -2.12
C TYR A 208 10.94 -3.70 -2.04
N GLY A 209 11.01 -2.47 -1.50
CA GLY A 209 12.22 -1.67 -1.38
C GLY A 209 12.56 -0.84 -2.63
N TYR A 210 11.62 -0.68 -3.57
CA TYR A 210 11.81 0.09 -4.80
C TYR A 210 10.95 1.34 -4.80
N ARG A 211 11.58 2.49 -5.06
CA ARG A 211 10.88 3.78 -5.04
C ARG A 211 9.86 3.93 -6.18
N LYS A 212 10.15 3.32 -7.34
CA LYS A 212 9.31 3.41 -8.55
C LYS A 212 8.96 2.02 -9.05
N LEU A 213 7.79 1.91 -9.68
CA LEU A 213 7.37 0.68 -10.36
C LEU A 213 8.34 0.27 -11.47
N SER A 214 8.90 1.25 -12.22
CA SER A 214 9.92 0.97 -13.23
C SER A 214 11.11 0.21 -12.68
N ASP A 215 11.63 0.68 -11.53
CA ASP A 215 12.84 0.13 -10.93
C ASP A 215 12.58 -1.30 -10.42
N LEU A 216 11.39 -1.53 -9.85
CA LEU A 216 10.96 -2.86 -9.43
C LEU A 216 10.86 -3.82 -10.63
N ILE A 217 10.22 -3.38 -11.72
CA ILE A 217 10.07 -4.19 -12.94
C ILE A 217 11.43 -4.53 -13.53
N GLU A 218 12.35 -3.57 -13.66
CA GLU A 218 13.71 -3.79 -14.12
C GLU A 218 14.45 -4.80 -13.22
N ALA A 219 14.32 -4.65 -11.91
CA ALA A 219 14.98 -5.53 -10.94
C ALA A 219 14.51 -6.99 -11.01
N THR A 220 13.28 -7.26 -11.43
CA THR A 220 12.81 -8.64 -11.64
C THR A 220 13.62 -9.34 -12.75
N GLY A 221 14.12 -8.57 -13.75
CA GLY A 221 14.79 -9.08 -14.93
C GLY A 221 13.91 -9.90 -15.89
N LEU A 222 12.59 -9.95 -15.66
CA LEU A 222 11.59 -10.71 -16.45
C LEU A 222 11.02 -9.92 -17.62
N PHE A 223 11.28 -8.62 -17.67
CA PHE A 223 10.73 -7.69 -18.65
C PHE A 223 11.84 -6.99 -19.43
N GLU A 224 11.56 -6.61 -20.66
CA GLU A 224 12.34 -5.64 -21.41
C GLU A 224 11.77 -4.25 -21.13
N VAL A 225 12.62 -3.28 -20.90
CA VAL A 225 12.24 -1.89 -20.65
C VAL A 225 12.89 -1.00 -21.69
N LYS A 226 12.08 -0.27 -22.44
CA LYS A 226 12.53 0.74 -23.40
C LYS A 226 12.17 2.11 -22.87
N ARG A 227 13.12 3.04 -22.89
CA ARG A 227 12.92 4.44 -22.49
C ARG A 227 13.09 5.31 -23.73
N ASP A 228 12.04 6.04 -24.08
CA ASP A 228 12.06 7.00 -25.19
C ASP A 228 11.56 8.34 -24.65
N ASN A 229 12.47 9.30 -24.49
CA ASN A 229 12.22 10.59 -23.83
C ASN A 229 11.55 10.42 -22.45
N GLN A 230 10.27 10.81 -22.34
CA GLN A 230 9.48 10.70 -21.10
C GLN A 230 8.62 9.43 -21.04
N ILE A 231 8.62 8.62 -22.11
CA ILE A 231 7.79 7.43 -22.24
C ILE A 231 8.61 6.20 -21.83
N VAL A 232 8.07 5.42 -20.93
CA VAL A 232 8.64 4.11 -20.55
C VAL A 232 7.71 3.02 -21.05
N LEU A 233 8.25 2.16 -21.91
CA LEU A 233 7.56 1.00 -22.48
C LEU A 233 8.13 -0.27 -21.89
N ILE A 234 7.26 -1.27 -21.67
CA ILE A 234 7.58 -2.52 -21.02
C ILE A 234 7.02 -3.68 -21.85
N ARG A 235 7.78 -4.73 -21.97
CA ARG A 235 7.36 -5.98 -22.62
C ARG A 235 7.85 -7.20 -21.84
N VAL A 236 7.05 -8.27 -21.80
CA VAL A 236 7.48 -9.54 -21.22
C VAL A 236 8.61 -10.14 -22.08
N LYS A 237 9.73 -10.49 -21.45
CA LYS A 237 10.81 -11.18 -22.15
C LYS A 237 10.34 -12.53 -22.67
N PRO A 238 10.58 -12.88 -23.93
CA PRO A 238 10.29 -14.22 -24.42
C PRO A 238 11.07 -15.25 -23.58
N LYS A 239 10.41 -16.35 -23.20
CA LYS A 239 11.12 -17.47 -22.57
C LYS A 239 12.24 -17.93 -23.52
N ALA A 240 13.49 -17.94 -23.05
CA ALA A 240 14.58 -18.55 -23.80
C ALA A 240 14.15 -19.98 -24.16
N ARG A 241 14.04 -20.28 -25.45
CA ARG A 241 13.85 -21.65 -25.95
C ARG A 241 15.02 -22.46 -25.39
N GLN A 242 14.75 -23.46 -24.57
CA GLN A 242 15.74 -24.48 -24.25
C GLN A 242 16.11 -25.13 -25.59
N PRO A 243 17.41 -25.26 -25.92
CA PRO A 243 17.82 -25.98 -27.13
C PRO A 243 17.27 -27.41 -26.99
N GLY A 244 16.38 -27.76 -27.90
CA GLY A 244 15.79 -29.10 -27.97
C GLY A 244 16.92 -30.14 -28.04
N THR A 245 16.92 -31.08 -27.13
CA THR A 245 17.75 -32.30 -27.22
C THR A 245 17.32 -33.02 -28.49
N SER A 246 18.07 -32.80 -29.56
CA SER A 246 17.98 -33.59 -30.77
C SER A 246 18.24 -35.04 -30.36
N LYS A 247 17.21 -35.89 -30.38
CA LYS A 247 17.38 -37.33 -30.35
C LYS A 247 18.12 -37.73 -31.63
N ALA A 248 19.41 -38.04 -31.51
CA ALA A 248 20.15 -38.72 -32.57
C ALA A 248 19.44 -40.04 -32.90
N ALA A 249 18.98 -40.11 -34.14
CA ALA A 249 18.50 -41.37 -34.72
C ALA A 249 19.68 -42.33 -34.80
N LYS A 250 19.53 -43.56 -34.27
CA LYS A 250 20.47 -44.66 -34.42
C LYS A 250 20.31 -45.19 -35.82
N PRO A 251 21.38 -45.41 -36.63
CA PRO A 251 21.27 -46.11 -37.88
C PRO A 251 21.13 -47.62 -37.64
N ALA A 252 20.40 -48.27 -38.54
CA ALA A 252 20.14 -49.68 -38.60
C ALA A 252 21.39 -50.53 -38.95
#